data_a5126c8c2387b9044eaf4834cb3bad1a
#
_entry.id   a5126c8c2387b9044eaf4834cb3bad1a
#
_cell.length_a   1.000
_cell.length_b   1.000
_cell.length_c   1.000
_cell.angle_alpha   90.00
_cell.angle_beta   90.00
_cell.angle_gamma   90.00
#
_symmetry.space_group_name_H-M   'P 1'
#
loop_
_entity.id
_entity.type
_entity.pdbx_description
1 polymer ?
#
loop_
_entity_poly.entity_id
_entity_poly.type
_entity_poly.pdbx_seq_one_letter_code
_entity_poly.pdbx_strand_id
1 'polypeptide(L)'
;MKFSSVFYYAASLALLDLGSARALPTSQGPSAQQEIHLFPRRCYPDPCKNIKFDPAHADSICGDVRLGPVVLPRRFPVSNELRTYSRFGGLCPDEFILKWTGNLDPSVWFKYPEANGFTIDTNGNPIMADTTFTVGRKFDRFGNPTGTFLAPLGAPYIERSLPPPNLAPGSSGNYPYNYHVYEVMKEFKGGLGPVASWFGQPGFGSQILTYMSVGDLVAQGFLRELEESEFDEAVEYSYEQPRNGSSQA
;
A
#
# COMPACT_ATOMS: atom_id res chain seq x y z
N MET A 1 -65.94 -39.78 38.16
CA MET A 1 -66.07 -40.82 37.14
C MET A 1 -64.68 -40.78 36.41
N LYS A 2 -63.85 -41.79 36.84
CA LYS A 2 -63.43 -42.97 36.10
C LYS A 2 -63.04 -42.63 34.65
N PHE A 3 -61.82 -42.86 34.15
CA PHE A 3 -61.09 -44.11 34.03
C PHE A 3 -59.59 -43.94 33.93
N SER A 4 -58.88 -44.88 34.64
CA SER A 4 -57.45 -45.19 34.40
C SER A 4 -57.26 -45.88 33.04
N SER A 5 -56.15 -45.67 32.42
CA SER A 5 -55.56 -46.59 31.45
C SER A 5 -54.04 -46.63 31.63
N VAL A 6 -53.60 -47.74 32.12
CA VAL A 6 -52.19 -48.15 32.25
C VAL A 6 -51.78 -48.74 30.94
N PHE A 7 -50.71 -48.20 30.36
CA PHE A 7 -50.02 -48.80 29.21
C PHE A 7 -48.65 -49.32 29.66
N TYR A 8 -48.52 -50.62 29.59
CA TYR A 8 -47.27 -51.34 29.70
C TYR A 8 -46.41 -51.08 28.46
N TYR A 9 -45.17 -50.65 28.64
CA TYR A 9 -44.18 -50.70 27.59
C TYR A 9 -43.15 -51.77 27.89
N ALA A 10 -43.06 -52.69 26.97
CA ALA A 10 -42.13 -53.81 26.99
C ALA A 10 -40.71 -53.29 26.75
N ALA A 11 -39.78 -53.72 27.59
CA ALA A 11 -38.36 -53.46 27.44
C ALA A 11 -37.81 -54.37 26.32
N SER A 12 -37.44 -53.78 25.20
CA SER A 12 -36.62 -54.44 24.17
C SER A 12 -35.16 -54.23 24.50
N LEU A 13 -34.46 -55.27 24.88
CA LEU A 13 -33.00 -55.28 24.94
C LEU A 13 -32.42 -55.17 23.51
N ALA A 14 -31.90 -54.07 23.15
CA ALA A 14 -31.06 -53.92 21.96
C ALA A 14 -29.62 -54.30 22.31
N LEU A 15 -29.14 -55.36 21.70
CA LEU A 15 -27.75 -55.80 21.72
C LEU A 15 -26.86 -54.65 21.17
N LEU A 16 -25.96 -54.17 22.00
CA LEU A 16 -24.90 -53.22 21.59
C LEU A 16 -23.89 -54.01 20.74
N ASP A 17 -23.94 -53.76 19.46
CA ASP A 17 -22.94 -54.16 18.50
C ASP A 17 -21.65 -53.37 18.79
N LEU A 18 -20.58 -54.07 19.18
CA LEU A 18 -19.24 -53.54 19.37
C LEU A 18 -18.65 -53.25 17.99
N GLY A 19 -19.15 -52.19 17.38
CA GLY A 19 -18.61 -51.65 16.13
C GLY A 19 -17.18 -51.16 16.33
N SER A 20 -16.28 -51.75 15.58
CA SER A 20 -14.86 -51.43 15.44
C SER A 20 -14.59 -49.93 15.54
N ALA A 21 -13.80 -49.55 16.53
CA ALA A 21 -13.24 -48.19 16.60
C ALA A 21 -12.42 -47.93 15.33
N ARG A 22 -13.02 -47.19 14.38
CA ARG A 22 -12.26 -46.58 13.29
C ARG A 22 -11.29 -45.60 13.92
N ALA A 23 -10.00 -45.89 13.83
CA ALA A 23 -8.96 -44.91 14.16
C ALA A 23 -9.25 -43.65 13.37
N LEU A 24 -9.44 -42.53 14.10
CA LEU A 24 -9.44 -41.19 13.50
C LEU A 24 -8.12 -41.03 12.75
N PRO A 25 -8.13 -40.49 11.54
CA PRO A 25 -6.88 -40.18 10.86
C PRO A 25 -6.07 -39.27 11.79
N THR A 26 -4.89 -39.75 12.18
CA THR A 26 -3.88 -38.94 12.85
C THR A 26 -3.76 -37.64 12.08
N SER A 27 -4.01 -36.52 12.77
CA SER A 27 -3.73 -35.19 12.23
C SER A 27 -2.34 -35.24 11.64
N GLN A 28 -2.27 -35.24 10.32
CA GLN A 28 -1.01 -34.94 9.63
C GLN A 28 -0.53 -33.62 10.23
N GLY A 29 0.67 -33.66 10.77
CA GLY A 29 1.36 -32.47 11.28
C GLY A 29 1.29 -31.35 10.26
N PRO A 30 1.48 -30.09 10.64
CA PRO A 30 1.25 -28.95 9.79
C PRO A 30 1.93 -29.19 8.46
N SER A 31 1.09 -29.30 7.42
CA SER A 31 1.53 -29.37 6.02
C SER A 31 2.56 -28.27 5.84
N ALA A 32 3.69 -28.60 5.22
CA ALA A 32 4.79 -27.72 4.94
C ALA A 32 4.25 -26.30 4.72
N GLN A 33 4.61 -25.41 5.64
CA GLN A 33 4.21 -24.00 5.57
C GLN A 33 4.55 -23.55 4.17
N GLN A 34 3.53 -23.15 3.42
CA GLN A 34 3.72 -22.56 2.11
C GLN A 34 4.61 -21.36 2.35
N GLU A 35 5.92 -21.49 2.10
CA GLU A 35 6.85 -20.37 2.17
C GLU A 35 6.29 -19.30 1.25
N ILE A 36 5.84 -18.20 1.83
CA ILE A 36 5.42 -17.03 1.07
C ILE A 36 6.68 -16.45 0.47
N HIS A 37 6.99 -16.86 -0.75
CA HIS A 37 8.12 -16.32 -1.47
C HIS A 37 7.88 -14.83 -1.74
N LEU A 38 8.72 -14.00 -1.15
CA LEU A 38 8.67 -12.54 -1.33
C LEU A 38 8.91 -12.13 -2.79
N PHE A 39 9.57 -12.99 -3.56
CA PHE A 39 9.95 -12.78 -4.95
C PHE A 39 9.45 -13.90 -5.86
N PRO A 40 9.40 -13.70 -7.19
CA PRO A 40 9.14 -14.76 -8.13
C PRO A 40 10.06 -15.96 -7.95
N ARG A 41 9.56 -17.18 -8.19
CA ARG A 41 10.33 -18.42 -8.01
C ARG A 41 11.66 -18.42 -8.76
N ARG A 42 11.73 -17.75 -9.93
CA ARG A 42 12.97 -17.68 -10.73
C ARG A 42 14.11 -16.90 -10.07
N CYS A 43 13.81 -16.13 -9.04
CA CYS A 43 14.81 -15.39 -8.29
C CYS A 43 15.55 -16.26 -7.25
N TYR A 44 15.03 -17.44 -6.96
CA TYR A 44 15.64 -18.38 -6.01
C TYR A 44 16.64 -19.33 -6.72
N PRO A 45 17.66 -19.86 -6.03
CA PRO A 45 17.85 -19.81 -4.55
C PRO A 45 18.46 -18.49 -4.02
N ASP A 46 18.98 -17.63 -4.85
CA ASP A 46 19.64 -16.38 -4.43
C ASP A 46 18.93 -15.15 -5.00
N PRO A 47 17.90 -14.62 -4.31
CA PRO A 47 17.17 -13.45 -4.77
C PRO A 47 17.98 -12.15 -4.73
N CYS A 48 19.11 -12.11 -3.99
CA CYS A 48 20.02 -10.96 -3.93
C CYS A 48 21.21 -11.05 -4.89
N LYS A 49 21.17 -12.01 -5.82
CA LYS A 49 22.20 -12.17 -6.84
C LYS A 49 22.53 -10.84 -7.52
N ASN A 50 23.82 -10.61 -7.78
CA ASN A 50 24.35 -9.40 -8.43
C ASN A 50 24.23 -8.10 -7.62
N ILE A 51 23.66 -8.13 -6.40
CA ILE A 51 23.55 -6.95 -5.53
C ILE A 51 24.61 -7.02 -4.47
N LYS A 52 25.38 -5.94 -4.30
CA LYS A 52 26.35 -5.82 -3.23
C LYS A 52 25.63 -5.49 -1.94
N PHE A 53 25.67 -6.41 -0.97
CA PHE A 53 25.09 -6.19 0.35
C PHE A 53 25.87 -5.12 1.11
N ASP A 54 25.17 -4.11 1.63
CA ASP A 54 25.70 -3.12 2.54
C ASP A 54 25.14 -3.36 3.96
N PRO A 55 26.00 -3.71 4.94
CA PRO A 55 25.58 -3.92 6.33
C PRO A 55 24.95 -2.68 6.99
N ALA A 56 25.29 -1.47 6.53
CA ALA A 56 24.72 -0.23 7.04
C ALA A 56 23.21 -0.10 6.70
N HIS A 57 22.74 -0.88 5.73
CA HIS A 57 21.37 -0.89 5.24
C HIS A 57 20.73 -2.29 5.35
N ALA A 58 21.06 -3.03 6.41
CA ALA A 58 20.55 -4.39 6.65
C ALA A 58 19.01 -4.45 6.84
N ASP A 59 18.37 -3.33 7.12
CA ASP A 59 16.92 -3.14 7.17
C ASP A 59 16.26 -3.03 5.78
N SER A 60 17.05 -2.87 4.73
CA SER A 60 16.62 -2.82 3.33
C SER A 60 16.85 -4.16 2.64
N ILE A 61 15.99 -4.51 1.67
CA ILE A 61 16.10 -5.75 0.90
C ILE A 61 17.48 -5.81 0.25
N CYS A 62 18.17 -6.97 0.41
CA CYS A 62 19.52 -7.21 -0.07
C CYS A 62 20.55 -6.17 0.41
N GLY A 63 20.28 -5.41 1.48
CA GLY A 63 21.17 -4.34 1.95
C GLY A 63 21.25 -3.16 0.99
N ASP A 64 20.29 -2.99 0.10
CA ASP A 64 20.24 -1.89 -0.88
C ASP A 64 19.02 -1.01 -0.63
N VAL A 65 19.24 0.24 -0.25
CA VAL A 65 18.18 1.20 0.08
C VAL A 65 17.16 1.40 -1.05
N ARG A 66 17.59 1.22 -2.30
CA ARG A 66 16.72 1.35 -3.49
C ARG A 66 15.63 0.28 -3.53
N LEU A 67 15.81 -0.84 -2.85
CA LEU A 67 14.84 -1.93 -2.78
C LEU A 67 13.82 -1.74 -1.64
N GLY A 68 14.01 -0.72 -0.82
CA GLY A 68 13.12 -0.40 0.29
C GLY A 68 13.20 -1.37 1.45
N PRO A 69 12.37 -1.18 2.50
CA PRO A 69 12.49 -1.90 3.75
C PRO A 69 12.18 -3.39 3.61
N VAL A 70 12.90 -4.25 4.34
CA VAL A 70 12.62 -5.70 4.39
C VAL A 70 11.19 -5.95 4.85
N VAL A 71 10.76 -5.25 5.90
CA VAL A 71 9.41 -5.33 6.44
C VAL A 71 8.59 -4.15 5.94
N LEU A 72 7.49 -4.45 5.22
CA LEU A 72 6.56 -3.40 4.81
C LEU A 72 5.80 -2.83 6.01
N PRO A 73 5.40 -1.53 5.93
CA PRO A 73 4.51 -0.93 6.91
C PRO A 73 3.26 -1.78 7.17
N ARG A 74 2.97 -2.00 8.47
CA ARG A 74 1.80 -2.81 8.91
C ARG A 74 0.77 -2.00 9.66
N ARG A 75 1.04 -0.72 9.86
CA ARG A 75 0.19 0.17 10.63
C ARG A 75 -0.78 0.89 9.70
N PHE A 76 -2.02 1.04 10.16
CA PHE A 76 -3.03 1.81 9.44
C PHE A 76 -2.61 3.30 9.39
N PRO A 77 -2.93 4.04 8.33
CA PRO A 77 -3.66 3.64 7.12
C PRO A 77 -2.78 2.97 6.06
N VAL A 78 -1.45 3.08 6.15
CA VAL A 78 -0.50 2.60 5.13
C VAL A 78 -0.66 1.12 4.83
N SER A 79 -0.96 0.29 5.85
CA SER A 79 -1.21 -1.13 5.64
C SER A 79 -2.36 -1.41 4.66
N ASN A 80 -3.40 -0.58 4.64
CA ASN A 80 -4.52 -0.70 3.70
C ASN A 80 -4.11 -0.30 2.27
N GLU A 81 -3.34 0.76 2.14
CA GLU A 81 -2.85 1.24 0.84
C GLU A 81 -1.88 0.25 0.18
N LEU A 82 -1.22 -0.60 0.99
CA LEU A 82 -0.28 -1.62 0.51
C LEU A 82 -0.92 -2.97 0.16
N ARG A 83 -2.22 -3.16 0.31
CA ARG A 83 -2.87 -4.48 0.14
C ARG A 83 -2.65 -5.13 -1.22
N THR A 84 -2.52 -4.34 -2.27
CA THR A 84 -2.31 -4.80 -3.66
C THR A 84 -0.89 -4.53 -4.16
N TYR A 85 -0.02 -4.00 -3.30
CA TYR A 85 1.32 -3.60 -3.70
C TYR A 85 2.22 -4.80 -4.00
N SER A 86 2.82 -4.80 -5.18
CA SER A 86 3.87 -5.73 -5.59
C SER A 86 5.20 -4.96 -5.68
N ARG A 87 6.13 -5.23 -4.76
CA ARG A 87 7.36 -4.43 -4.58
C ARG A 87 8.10 -4.13 -5.86
N PHE A 88 8.25 -5.13 -6.71
CA PHE A 88 9.09 -5.03 -7.91
C PHE A 88 8.30 -5.32 -9.19
N GLY A 89 6.96 -5.35 -9.13
CA GLY A 89 6.14 -5.62 -10.29
C GLY A 89 6.45 -6.96 -10.96
N GLY A 90 6.80 -7.98 -10.17
CA GLY A 90 7.16 -9.31 -10.68
C GLY A 90 8.60 -9.46 -11.16
N LEU A 91 9.48 -8.48 -10.94
CA LEU A 91 10.91 -8.56 -11.23
C LEU A 91 11.70 -9.13 -10.05
N CYS A 92 12.89 -9.68 -10.31
CA CYS A 92 13.87 -9.95 -9.27
C CYS A 92 14.52 -8.63 -8.80
N PRO A 93 15.10 -8.58 -7.58
CA PRO A 93 15.69 -7.35 -7.06
C PRO A 93 16.72 -6.70 -7.99
N ASP A 94 17.64 -7.47 -8.54
CA ASP A 94 18.66 -6.97 -9.49
C ASP A 94 18.03 -6.51 -10.82
N GLU A 95 17.04 -7.25 -11.35
CA GLU A 95 16.29 -6.85 -12.55
C GLU A 95 15.56 -5.52 -12.34
N PHE A 96 14.98 -5.33 -11.14
CA PHE A 96 14.29 -4.09 -10.78
C PHE A 96 15.26 -2.91 -10.74
N ILE A 97 16.38 -3.04 -10.04
CA ILE A 97 17.40 -1.98 -10.01
C ILE A 97 17.87 -1.67 -11.44
N LEU A 98 18.29 -2.68 -12.18
CA LEU A 98 18.84 -2.50 -13.52
C LEU A 98 17.84 -1.80 -14.46
N LYS A 99 16.56 -2.18 -14.39
CA LYS A 99 15.49 -1.58 -15.21
C LYS A 99 15.31 -0.10 -14.93
N TRP A 100 15.33 0.30 -13.65
CA TRP A 100 14.94 1.64 -13.25
C TRP A 100 16.10 2.61 -13.00
N THR A 101 17.33 2.09 -12.90
CA THR A 101 18.54 2.92 -12.79
C THR A 101 19.42 2.83 -14.04
N GLY A 102 19.38 1.68 -14.74
CA GLY A 102 20.29 1.34 -15.83
C GLY A 102 21.63 0.77 -15.35
N ASN A 103 21.85 0.65 -14.03
CA ASN A 103 23.09 0.18 -13.45
C ASN A 103 22.85 -0.44 -12.07
N LEU A 104 23.69 -1.41 -11.67
CA LEU A 104 23.66 -2.01 -10.34
C LEU A 104 24.49 -1.25 -9.30
N ASP A 105 25.31 -0.28 -9.72
CA ASP A 105 26.09 0.55 -8.81
C ASP A 105 25.16 1.27 -7.82
N PRO A 106 25.36 1.11 -6.49
CA PRO A 106 24.50 1.70 -5.47
C PRO A 106 24.51 3.23 -5.45
N SER A 107 25.50 3.88 -6.06
CA SER A 107 25.53 5.35 -6.20
C SER A 107 24.58 5.86 -7.29
N VAL A 108 24.11 5.00 -8.18
CA VAL A 108 23.19 5.37 -9.26
C VAL A 108 21.76 5.26 -8.78
N TRP A 109 21.04 6.40 -8.80
CA TRP A 109 19.66 6.46 -8.37
C TRP A 109 18.67 6.23 -9.51
N PHE A 110 17.39 6.13 -9.19
CA PHE A 110 16.31 5.89 -10.13
C PHE A 110 16.17 6.96 -11.20
N LYS A 111 15.82 6.51 -12.40
CA LYS A 111 15.25 7.36 -13.44
C LYS A 111 13.75 7.48 -13.21
N TYR A 112 13.29 8.68 -12.99
CA TYR A 112 11.87 8.99 -12.80
C TYR A 112 11.21 9.24 -14.16
N PRO A 113 9.87 9.09 -14.25
CA PRO A 113 9.15 9.39 -15.47
C PRO A 113 9.25 10.87 -15.82
N GLU A 114 9.17 11.18 -17.09
CA GLU A 114 9.09 12.55 -17.60
C GLU A 114 7.78 13.23 -17.17
N ALA A 115 7.61 14.50 -17.52
CA ALA A 115 6.41 15.29 -17.26
C ALA A 115 5.94 15.24 -15.79
N ASN A 116 6.89 15.29 -14.84
CA ASN A 116 6.62 15.20 -13.39
C ASN A 116 5.83 13.96 -12.97
N GLY A 117 5.91 12.87 -13.73
CA GLY A 117 5.19 11.63 -13.44
C GLY A 117 3.72 11.63 -13.86
N PHE A 118 3.23 12.65 -14.53
CA PHE A 118 1.90 12.60 -15.14
C PHE A 118 1.90 11.73 -16.39
N THR A 119 0.75 11.09 -16.64
CA THR A 119 0.49 10.47 -17.94
C THR A 119 0.60 11.53 -19.03
N ILE A 120 1.18 11.18 -20.17
CA ILE A 120 1.34 12.08 -21.31
C ILE A 120 0.33 11.73 -22.42
N ASP A 121 -0.05 12.75 -23.18
CA ASP A 121 -0.86 12.60 -24.39
C ASP A 121 0.00 12.10 -25.58
N THR A 122 -0.62 11.94 -26.74
CA THR A 122 0.05 11.50 -27.96
C THR A 122 1.09 12.48 -28.49
N ASN A 123 1.10 13.72 -28.00
CA ASN A 123 2.07 14.76 -28.36
C ASN A 123 3.20 14.89 -27.31
N GLY A 124 3.18 14.08 -26.24
CA GLY A 124 4.15 14.13 -25.16
C GLY A 124 3.85 15.17 -24.08
N ASN A 125 2.67 15.81 -24.09
CA ASN A 125 2.29 16.76 -23.06
C ASN A 125 1.67 16.06 -21.84
N PRO A 126 1.90 16.54 -20.60
CA PRO A 126 1.25 16.01 -19.42
C PRO A 126 -0.26 16.18 -19.50
N ILE A 127 -0.99 15.12 -19.20
CA ILE A 127 -2.45 15.16 -19.00
C ILE A 127 -2.67 15.70 -17.59
N MET A 128 -2.85 17.01 -17.48
CA MET A 128 -2.96 17.72 -16.21
C MET A 128 -3.85 18.96 -16.39
N ALA A 129 -4.64 19.28 -15.36
CA ALA A 129 -5.43 20.50 -15.30
C ALA A 129 -5.06 21.32 -14.07
N ASP A 130 -5.01 22.65 -14.21
CA ASP A 130 -4.96 23.55 -13.06
C ASP A 130 -6.27 23.46 -12.28
N THR A 131 -6.14 23.20 -10.98
CA THR A 131 -7.27 22.93 -10.08
C THR A 131 -7.12 23.76 -8.82
N THR A 132 -8.24 24.29 -8.32
CA THR A 132 -8.28 24.90 -6.98
C THR A 132 -8.72 23.84 -5.95
N PHE A 133 -7.90 23.65 -4.93
CA PHE A 133 -8.18 22.75 -3.83
C PHE A 133 -8.82 23.52 -2.70
N THR A 134 -10.05 23.12 -2.35
CA THR A 134 -10.91 23.81 -1.38
C THR A 134 -10.66 23.34 0.04
N VAL A 135 -11.00 24.19 1.02
CA VAL A 135 -10.89 23.92 2.46
C VAL A 135 -11.61 22.62 2.83
N GLY A 136 -11.00 21.85 3.76
CA GLY A 136 -11.50 20.58 4.27
C GLY A 136 -11.13 19.36 3.43
N ARG A 137 -10.54 19.53 2.23
CA ARG A 137 -10.03 18.39 1.47
C ARG A 137 -8.80 17.81 2.15
N LYS A 138 -8.67 16.48 2.08
CA LYS A 138 -7.57 15.76 2.69
C LYS A 138 -6.73 15.04 1.64
N PHE A 139 -5.44 15.08 1.86
CA PHE A 139 -4.43 14.50 0.98
C PHE A 139 -3.39 13.78 1.82
N ASP A 140 -2.65 12.90 1.19
CA ASP A 140 -1.52 12.25 1.82
C ASP A 140 -0.26 12.28 0.95
N ARG A 141 0.85 11.92 1.57
CA ARG A 141 2.15 11.89 0.92
C ARG A 141 3.04 10.82 1.54
N PHE A 142 3.70 10.04 0.68
CA PHE A 142 4.87 9.25 1.02
C PHE A 142 6.13 10.03 0.65
N GLY A 143 6.93 10.39 1.62
CA GLY A 143 8.19 11.14 1.43
C GLY A 143 8.19 12.49 2.17
N ASN A 144 9.37 13.08 2.28
CA ASN A 144 9.60 14.31 3.07
C ASN A 144 8.73 15.48 2.60
N PRO A 145 8.32 16.39 3.52
CA PRO A 145 7.52 17.59 3.19
C PRO A 145 8.20 18.58 2.23
N THR A 146 9.50 18.42 1.96
CA THR A 146 10.22 19.21 0.97
C THR A 146 9.79 18.95 -0.47
N GLY A 147 9.07 17.85 -0.73
CA GLY A 147 8.53 17.55 -2.06
C GLY A 147 7.26 18.32 -2.38
N THR A 148 6.85 18.24 -3.65
CA THR A 148 5.76 19.04 -4.24
C THR A 148 4.58 18.19 -4.71
N PHE A 149 4.50 16.91 -4.32
CA PHE A 149 3.43 16.01 -4.76
C PHE A 149 2.61 15.50 -3.59
N LEU A 150 1.29 15.50 -3.80
CA LEU A 150 0.30 14.90 -2.92
C LEU A 150 -0.54 13.89 -3.70
N ALA A 151 -1.24 13.02 -3.00
CA ALA A 151 -2.28 12.17 -3.55
C ALA A 151 -3.58 12.33 -2.75
N PRO A 152 -4.74 11.99 -3.31
CA PRO A 152 -5.96 11.87 -2.52
C PRO A 152 -5.74 10.89 -1.35
N LEU A 153 -6.22 11.25 -0.17
CA LEU A 153 -6.07 10.43 1.04
C LEU A 153 -6.57 9.00 0.80
N GLY A 154 -5.76 8.03 1.19
CA GLY A 154 -6.10 6.61 1.09
C GLY A 154 -5.96 6.01 -0.31
N ALA A 155 -5.44 6.75 -1.29
CA ALA A 155 -5.18 6.18 -2.62
C ALA A 155 -4.21 4.98 -2.51
N PRO A 156 -4.50 3.83 -3.14
CA PRO A 156 -3.62 2.66 -3.09
C PRO A 156 -2.18 2.99 -3.53
N TYR A 157 -1.19 2.42 -2.85
CA TYR A 157 0.22 2.68 -3.17
C TYR A 157 0.58 2.29 -4.62
N ILE A 158 -0.04 1.22 -5.13
CA ILE A 158 0.13 0.74 -6.51
C ILE A 158 -0.28 1.79 -7.56
N GLU A 159 -1.19 2.70 -7.23
CA GLU A 159 -1.67 3.75 -8.12
C GLU A 159 -0.76 4.98 -8.17
N ARG A 160 0.22 5.08 -7.26
CA ARG A 160 1.10 6.24 -7.11
C ARG A 160 2.40 6.12 -7.89
N SER A 161 2.74 4.93 -8.38
CA SER A 161 4.02 4.64 -9.08
C SER A 161 5.25 5.14 -8.31
N LEU A 162 5.25 5.01 -6.99
CA LEU A 162 6.39 5.37 -6.14
C LEU A 162 7.37 4.20 -6.00
N PRO A 163 8.68 4.48 -5.90
CA PRO A 163 9.67 3.44 -5.70
C PRO A 163 9.65 2.91 -4.25
N PRO A 164 10.17 1.68 -4.02
CA PRO A 164 10.14 1.03 -2.70
C PRO A 164 10.75 1.83 -1.54
N PRO A 165 11.79 2.68 -1.71
CA PRO A 165 12.35 3.47 -0.61
C PRO A 165 11.38 4.44 0.06
N ASN A 166 10.33 4.87 -0.64
CA ASN A 166 9.30 5.74 -0.06
C ASN A 166 8.51 5.06 1.08
N LEU A 167 8.68 3.75 1.27
CA LEU A 167 8.09 2.98 2.36
C LEU A 167 9.05 2.78 3.54
N ALA A 168 10.26 3.32 3.46
CA ALA A 168 11.22 3.29 4.57
C ALA A 168 10.74 4.18 5.73
N PRO A 169 11.19 3.93 6.97
CA PRO A 169 10.95 4.83 8.08
C PRO A 169 11.41 6.24 7.75
N GLY A 170 10.58 7.23 8.12
CA GLY A 170 10.93 8.65 7.98
C GLY A 170 11.77 9.15 9.14
N SER A 171 12.48 10.25 8.91
CA SER A 171 13.22 10.98 9.93
C SER A 171 12.41 12.13 10.54
N SER A 172 11.22 12.41 10.02
CA SER A 172 10.35 13.53 10.41
C SER A 172 8.90 13.07 10.58
N GLY A 173 8.19 13.73 11.47
CA GLY A 173 6.78 13.48 11.75
C GLY A 173 6.54 12.51 12.91
N ASN A 174 5.29 12.46 13.37
CA ASN A 174 4.86 11.64 14.52
C ASN A 174 4.49 10.22 14.12
N TYR A 175 4.37 9.94 12.82
CA TYR A 175 4.06 8.63 12.28
C TYR A 175 5.34 7.85 11.99
N PRO A 176 5.42 6.54 12.28
CA PRO A 176 6.67 5.77 12.22
C PRO A 176 7.21 5.53 10.80
N TYR A 177 6.44 5.88 9.77
CA TYR A 177 6.83 5.78 8.37
C TYR A 177 6.95 7.19 7.78
N ASN A 178 7.63 7.35 6.65
CA ASN A 178 7.69 8.62 5.94
C ASN A 178 6.37 8.88 5.18
N TYR A 179 5.29 8.96 5.95
CA TYR A 179 3.92 9.14 5.49
C TYR A 179 3.26 10.25 6.29
N HIS A 180 2.60 11.14 5.60
CA HIS A 180 2.04 12.37 6.12
C HIS A 180 0.62 12.57 5.58
N VAL A 181 -0.28 13.03 6.42
CA VAL A 181 -1.66 13.35 6.04
C VAL A 181 -1.91 14.84 6.28
N TYR A 182 -2.54 15.48 5.31
CA TYR A 182 -2.76 16.93 5.33
C TYR A 182 -4.22 17.27 5.08
N GLU A 183 -4.70 18.32 5.75
CA GLU A 183 -5.99 18.96 5.52
C GLU A 183 -5.79 20.36 4.94
N VAL A 184 -6.61 20.71 3.95
CA VAL A 184 -6.60 22.06 3.35
C VAL A 184 -7.27 23.04 4.27
N MET A 185 -6.52 24.05 4.74
CA MET A 185 -6.99 25.12 5.63
C MET A 185 -7.30 26.42 4.88
N LYS A 186 -6.65 26.64 3.74
CA LYS A 186 -6.92 27.76 2.81
C LYS A 186 -6.83 27.23 1.38
N GLU A 187 -7.68 27.73 0.51
CA GLU A 187 -7.65 27.35 -0.91
C GLU A 187 -6.30 27.64 -1.54
N PHE A 188 -5.81 26.68 -2.33
CA PHE A 188 -4.60 26.86 -3.13
C PHE A 188 -4.78 26.24 -4.52
N LYS A 189 -3.95 26.65 -5.47
CA LYS A 189 -3.93 26.10 -6.82
C LYS A 189 -2.80 25.09 -6.98
N GLY A 190 -3.06 24.08 -7.79
CA GLY A 190 -2.09 23.06 -8.18
C GLY A 190 -2.53 22.33 -9.44
N GLY A 191 -1.62 21.55 -10.00
CA GLY A 191 -1.91 20.67 -11.12
C GLY A 191 -2.50 19.36 -10.64
N LEU A 192 -3.58 18.89 -11.25
CA LEU A 192 -4.20 17.59 -10.97
C LEU A 192 -4.21 16.74 -12.24
N GLY A 193 -3.73 15.51 -12.17
CA GLY A 193 -3.75 14.59 -13.29
C GLY A 193 -3.42 13.14 -12.91
N PRO A 194 -3.57 12.20 -13.87
CA PRO A 194 -3.29 10.81 -13.65
C PRO A 194 -1.78 10.52 -13.61
N VAL A 195 -1.39 9.60 -12.72
CA VAL A 195 -0.01 9.11 -12.56
C VAL A 195 0.35 8.16 -13.70
N ALA A 196 1.52 8.33 -14.30
CA ALA A 196 2.08 7.41 -15.27
C ALA A 196 2.46 6.06 -14.63
N SER A 197 2.38 4.97 -15.39
CA SER A 197 2.89 3.65 -14.97
C SER A 197 4.40 3.70 -14.83
N TRP A 198 4.94 3.39 -13.64
CA TRP A 198 6.38 3.38 -13.38
C TRP A 198 6.73 2.40 -12.25
N PHE A 199 7.99 2.06 -12.06
CA PHE A 199 8.47 1.15 -11.01
C PHE A 199 7.73 -0.21 -10.93
N GLY A 200 7.24 -0.71 -12.07
CA GLY A 200 6.46 -1.94 -12.11
C GLY A 200 5.05 -1.83 -11.52
N GLN A 201 4.58 -0.60 -11.29
CA GLN A 201 3.24 -0.30 -10.83
C GLN A 201 2.38 0.25 -11.98
N PRO A 202 1.06 0.00 -11.99
CA PRO A 202 0.16 0.48 -13.05
C PRO A 202 0.02 2.00 -13.07
N GLY A 203 0.16 2.68 -11.95
CA GLY A 203 -0.18 4.09 -11.86
C GLY A 203 -1.69 4.33 -11.92
N PHE A 204 -2.11 5.33 -12.67
CA PHE A 204 -3.50 5.76 -12.90
C PHE A 204 -4.22 6.36 -11.70
N GLY A 205 -3.60 6.43 -10.53
CA GLY A 205 -4.10 7.27 -9.45
C GLY A 205 -3.99 8.75 -9.80
N SER A 206 -4.68 9.59 -9.06
CA SER A 206 -4.53 11.04 -9.19
C SER A 206 -3.33 11.51 -8.37
N GLN A 207 -2.51 12.40 -8.96
CA GLN A 207 -1.52 13.15 -8.20
C GLN A 207 -1.78 14.65 -8.31
N ILE A 208 -1.37 15.36 -7.26
CA ILE A 208 -1.44 16.80 -7.16
C ILE A 208 0.00 17.35 -7.18
N LEU A 209 0.29 18.25 -8.12
CA LEU A 209 1.51 19.05 -8.13
C LEU A 209 1.22 20.39 -7.46
N THR A 210 1.86 20.69 -6.35
CA THR A 210 1.53 21.84 -5.47
C THR A 210 2.25 23.14 -5.84
N TYR A 211 3.12 23.15 -6.88
CA TYR A 211 3.93 24.27 -7.34
C TYR A 211 4.88 24.90 -6.31
N MET A 212 4.75 24.57 -5.04
CA MET A 212 5.69 24.84 -3.96
C MET A 212 5.80 23.61 -3.06
N SER A 213 6.77 23.55 -2.17
CA SER A 213 6.90 22.40 -1.27
C SER A 213 5.68 22.26 -0.35
N VAL A 214 5.35 21.02 0.01
CA VAL A 214 4.27 20.76 0.95
C VAL A 214 4.56 21.41 2.32
N GLY A 215 5.84 21.41 2.74
CA GLY A 215 6.29 22.11 3.94
C GLY A 215 6.04 23.62 3.90
N ASP A 216 6.25 24.26 2.75
CA ASP A 216 5.94 25.68 2.58
C ASP A 216 4.44 25.96 2.64
N LEU A 217 3.62 25.07 2.08
CA LEU A 217 2.16 25.17 2.21
C LEU A 217 1.70 25.06 3.66
N VAL A 218 2.34 24.19 4.45
CA VAL A 218 2.08 24.06 5.90
C VAL A 218 2.54 25.32 6.62
N ALA A 219 3.77 25.80 6.37
CA ALA A 219 4.34 26.99 7.00
C ALA A 219 3.51 28.26 6.74
N GLN A 220 2.88 28.36 5.56
CA GLN A 220 2.01 29.47 5.15
C GLN A 220 0.55 29.27 5.57
N GLY A 221 0.22 28.13 6.22
CA GLY A 221 -1.12 27.82 6.72
C GLY A 221 -2.16 27.49 5.62
N PHE A 222 -1.72 27.06 4.45
CA PHE A 222 -2.60 26.49 3.43
C PHE A 222 -2.96 25.05 3.74
N LEU A 223 -2.02 24.30 4.32
CA LEU A 223 -2.20 22.93 4.78
C LEU A 223 -1.95 22.84 6.28
N ARG A 224 -2.64 21.93 6.94
CA ARG A 224 -2.34 21.45 8.30
C ARG A 224 -1.96 19.98 8.20
N GLU A 225 -0.85 19.59 8.79
CA GLU A 225 -0.52 18.18 8.94
C GLU A 225 -1.37 17.59 10.07
N LEU A 226 -1.96 16.42 9.85
CA LEU A 226 -2.80 15.71 10.82
C LEU A 226 -1.94 14.83 11.70
N GLU A 227 -2.30 14.76 12.99
CA GLU A 227 -1.73 13.79 13.91
C GLU A 227 -2.27 12.38 13.62
N GLU A 228 -1.52 11.35 14.02
CA GLU A 228 -1.91 9.96 13.78
C GLU A 228 -3.30 9.61 14.35
N SER A 229 -3.65 10.17 15.49
CA SER A 229 -4.97 10.01 16.13
C SER A 229 -6.15 10.52 15.30
N GLU A 230 -5.88 11.37 14.30
CA GLU A 230 -6.88 11.92 13.38
C GLU A 230 -7.01 11.12 12.08
N PHE A 231 -6.15 10.09 11.86
CA PHE A 231 -6.11 9.36 10.59
C PHE A 231 -7.34 8.51 10.35
N ASP A 232 -7.88 7.85 11.38
CA ASP A 232 -9.05 6.98 11.25
C ASP A 232 -10.28 7.77 10.78
N GLU A 233 -10.57 8.89 11.44
CA GLU A 233 -11.65 9.80 11.06
C GLU A 233 -11.43 10.40 9.67
N ALA A 234 -10.18 10.76 9.36
CA ALA A 234 -9.84 11.35 8.07
C ALA A 234 -10.08 10.38 6.91
N VAL A 235 -9.71 9.09 7.07
CA VAL A 235 -9.89 8.05 6.03
C VAL A 235 -11.38 7.69 5.89
N GLU A 236 -12.12 7.53 6.99
CA GLU A 236 -13.55 7.25 6.97
C GLU A 236 -14.30 8.34 6.18
N TYR A 237 -14.04 9.60 6.47
CA TYR A 237 -14.62 10.73 5.75
C TYR A 237 -14.31 10.71 4.24
N SER A 238 -13.12 10.27 3.83
CA SER A 238 -12.74 10.20 2.42
C SER A 238 -13.52 9.13 1.63
N TYR A 239 -13.96 8.06 2.28
CA TYR A 239 -14.78 7.02 1.65
C TYR A 239 -16.27 7.39 1.59
N GLU A 240 -16.77 8.18 2.54
CA GLU A 240 -18.16 8.62 2.59
C GLU A 240 -18.50 9.77 1.63
N GLN A 241 -17.50 10.49 1.12
CA GLN A 241 -17.72 11.51 0.10
C GLN A 241 -18.30 10.83 -1.15
N PRO A 242 -19.60 11.06 -1.50
CA PRO A 242 -20.14 10.50 -2.73
C PRO A 242 -19.29 11.01 -3.89
N ARG A 243 -18.96 10.12 -4.81
CA ARG A 243 -18.44 10.49 -6.13
C ARG A 243 -19.56 11.23 -6.88
N ASN A 244 -19.89 12.43 -6.43
CA ASN A 244 -20.91 13.27 -7.05
C ASN A 244 -20.35 13.87 -8.34
N GLY A 245 -20.19 13.00 -9.32
CA GLY A 245 -20.14 13.30 -10.73
C GLY A 245 -21.45 12.90 -11.41
N SER A 246 -22.59 13.23 -10.83
CA SER A 246 -23.84 13.20 -11.59
C SER A 246 -23.99 14.55 -12.29
N SER A 247 -23.51 14.60 -13.54
CA SER A 247 -24.01 15.49 -14.55
C SER A 247 -25.54 15.57 -14.46
N GLN A 248 -26.06 16.71 -14.07
CA GLN A 248 -27.37 17.08 -14.51
C GLN A 248 -27.24 17.63 -15.93
N ALA A 249 -27.76 16.88 -16.87
CA ALA A 249 -28.00 17.33 -18.24
C ALA A 249 -29.11 18.36 -18.26
#